data_c7183c4401ef8178ea30d479cacac497
#
_entry.id   c7183c4401ef8178ea30d479cacac497
#
_cell.length_a   1.000
_cell.length_b   1.000
_cell.length_c   1.000
_cell.angle_alpha   90.00
_cell.angle_beta   90.00
_cell.angle_gamma   90.00
#
_symmetry.space_group_name_H-M   'P 1'
#
loop_
_entity.id
_entity.type
_entity.pdbx_description
1 polymer ?
#
loop_
_entity_poly.entity_id
_entity_poly.type
_entity_poly.pdbx_seq_one_letter_code
_entity_poly.pdbx_strand_id
1 'polypeptide(L)'
;MILEEGCAKMQFFQPSKEREDENAKIEEAGVDLKVMIEEMESIDVPSVFICPISLEPMQDPVTLCTGQTYDRSNILKWFSLGHKTCPTTMQELWDDVVTPNSTLSHLMFTWFSQKYLAMKKKLKDVQGRALEILNMLKKVKGQAXVRALQDLRQLXASHVNARKALEENGGVALVFNFLGPFTSHAVGSEAI
;
A
#
# COMPACT_ATOMS: atom_id res chain seq x y z
N MET A 1 57.32 -1.31 3.44
CA MET A 1 56.36 -1.60 2.36
C MET A 1 54.98 -1.64 3.00
N ILE A 2 54.26 -0.58 2.84
CA ILE A 2 53.02 -0.25 3.60
C ILE A 2 51.82 -0.72 2.80
N LEU A 3 51.01 -1.58 3.37
CA LEU A 3 49.76 -2.01 2.77
C LEU A 3 48.65 -1.03 3.24
N GLU A 4 48.35 -0.04 2.43
CA GLU A 4 47.14 0.75 2.53
C GLU A 4 46.06 0.03 1.72
N GLU A 5 45.32 -0.87 2.36
CA GLU A 5 44.14 -1.44 1.74
C GLU A 5 42.90 -0.75 2.28
N GLY A 6 42.27 -0.13 1.36
CA GLY A 6 41.00 0.50 1.28
C GLY A 6 39.95 0.20 2.33
N CYS A 7 39.72 1.15 3.19
CA CYS A 7 38.44 1.26 3.93
C CYS A 7 37.38 1.60 2.90
N ALA A 8 36.64 0.62 2.47
CA ALA A 8 35.44 0.85 1.64
C ALA A 8 34.52 1.79 2.41
N LYS A 9 34.33 2.99 1.90
CA LYS A 9 33.37 3.94 2.44
C LYS A 9 32.00 3.28 2.37
N MET A 10 31.51 2.80 3.50
CA MET A 10 30.09 2.48 3.64
C MET A 10 29.31 3.76 3.33
N GLN A 11 28.73 3.82 2.15
CA GLN A 11 27.75 4.84 1.84
C GLN A 11 26.54 4.56 2.72
N PHE A 12 26.46 5.25 3.83
CA PHE A 12 25.23 5.32 4.59
C PHE A 12 24.12 5.78 3.65
N PHE A 13 23.15 4.94 3.46
CA PHE A 13 21.95 5.26 2.70
C PHE A 13 21.22 6.38 3.45
N GLN A 14 21.51 7.62 3.07
CA GLN A 14 20.74 8.76 3.57
C GLN A 14 19.44 8.80 2.76
N PRO A 15 18.28 8.73 3.41
CA PRO A 15 17.03 8.92 2.71
C PRO A 15 17.06 10.29 2.02
N SER A 16 16.58 10.35 0.80
CA SER A 16 16.49 11.61 0.09
C SER A 16 15.55 12.56 0.86
N LYS A 17 15.88 13.83 0.90
CA LYS A 17 15.09 14.86 1.59
C LYS A 17 13.60 14.80 1.18
N GLU A 18 13.34 14.46 -0.08
CA GLU A 18 11.97 14.26 -0.59
C GLU A 18 11.21 13.17 0.16
N ARG A 19 11.89 12.09 0.55
CA ARG A 19 11.26 10.97 1.31
C ARG A 19 10.96 11.36 2.76
N GLU A 20 11.83 12.15 3.38
CA GLU A 20 11.59 12.67 4.73
C GLU A 20 10.38 13.61 4.73
N ASP A 21 10.27 14.48 3.72
CA ASP A 21 9.15 15.40 3.55
C ASP A 21 7.84 14.64 3.28
N GLU A 22 7.88 13.53 2.53
CA GLU A 22 6.70 12.68 2.26
C GLU A 22 6.23 11.94 3.52
N ASN A 23 7.15 11.38 4.29
CA ASN A 23 6.83 10.72 5.56
C ASN A 23 6.24 11.72 6.58
N ALA A 24 6.80 12.91 6.67
CA ALA A 24 6.29 13.98 7.51
C ALA A 24 4.84 14.35 7.17
N LYS A 25 4.49 14.37 5.89
CA LYS A 25 3.12 14.65 5.43
C LYS A 25 2.13 13.56 5.85
N ILE A 26 2.54 12.29 5.88
CA ILE A 26 1.70 11.17 6.34
C ILE A 26 1.45 11.32 7.85
N GLU A 27 2.49 11.60 8.62
CA GLU A 27 2.38 11.81 10.07
C GLU A 27 1.47 13.02 10.38
N GLU A 28 1.65 14.10 9.65
CA GLU A 28 0.82 15.32 9.78
C GLU A 28 -0.65 15.06 9.40
N ALA A 29 -0.89 14.17 8.44
CA ALA A 29 -2.23 13.74 8.04
C ALA A 29 -2.88 12.77 9.04
N GLY A 30 -2.17 12.35 10.10
CA GLY A 30 -2.68 11.43 11.12
C GLY A 30 -2.90 10.00 10.63
N VAL A 31 -2.23 9.59 9.55
CA VAL A 31 -2.34 8.23 9.03
C VAL A 31 -1.34 7.34 9.80
N ASP A 32 -1.85 6.52 10.69
CA ASP A 32 -1.01 5.62 11.49
C ASP A 32 -0.70 4.31 10.74
N LEU A 33 0.24 3.54 11.28
CA LEU A 33 0.69 2.27 10.69
C LEU A 33 -0.46 1.28 10.52
N LYS A 34 -1.39 1.25 11.48
CA LYS A 34 -2.55 0.35 11.44
C LYS A 34 -3.43 0.60 10.22
N VAL A 35 -3.75 1.86 9.96
CA VAL A 35 -4.57 2.28 8.79
C VAL A 35 -3.87 1.87 7.49
N MET A 36 -2.55 2.08 7.41
CA MET A 36 -1.78 1.70 6.21
C MET A 36 -1.82 0.19 5.97
N ILE A 37 -1.65 -0.61 7.02
CA ILE A 37 -1.72 -2.08 6.95
C ILE A 37 -3.10 -2.53 6.46
N GLU A 38 -4.17 -1.99 7.05
CA GLU A 38 -5.56 -2.36 6.73
C GLU A 38 -5.95 -2.03 5.29
N GLU A 39 -5.49 -0.89 4.76
CA GLU A 39 -5.81 -0.46 3.39
C GLU A 39 -5.00 -1.20 2.31
N MET A 40 -3.91 -1.89 2.70
CA MET A 40 -3.00 -2.56 1.75
C MET A 40 -3.11 -4.09 1.83
N GLU A 41 -4.31 -4.63 1.62
CA GLU A 41 -4.64 -6.07 1.80
C GLU A 41 -3.82 -7.07 0.98
N SER A 42 -3.15 -6.66 -0.08
CA SER A 42 -2.49 -7.60 -1.02
C SER A 42 -1.01 -7.28 -1.25
N ILE A 43 -0.34 -6.75 -0.23
CA ILE A 43 1.07 -6.39 -0.37
C ILE A 43 1.97 -7.50 0.18
N ASP A 44 3.07 -7.76 -0.51
CA ASP A 44 4.10 -8.71 -0.07
C ASP A 44 4.96 -8.04 1.02
N VAL A 45 4.62 -8.33 2.27
CA VAL A 45 5.25 -7.73 3.46
C VAL A 45 6.52 -8.52 3.81
N PRO A 46 7.67 -7.84 4.05
CA PRO A 46 8.89 -8.54 4.50
C PRO A 46 8.65 -9.36 5.76
N SER A 47 9.17 -10.58 5.78
CA SER A 47 8.98 -11.52 6.91
C SER A 47 9.45 -10.96 8.25
N VAL A 48 10.45 -10.07 8.24
CA VAL A 48 10.97 -9.42 9.46
C VAL A 48 9.92 -8.51 10.13
N PHE A 49 8.88 -8.10 9.40
CA PHE A 49 7.79 -7.28 9.93
C PHE A 49 6.62 -8.11 10.46
N ILE A 50 6.65 -9.43 10.23
CA ILE A 50 5.56 -10.34 10.58
C ILE A 50 5.77 -10.90 11.98
N CYS A 51 4.75 -10.79 12.84
CA CYS A 51 4.78 -11.37 14.17
C CYS A 51 4.74 -12.90 14.08
N PRO A 52 5.68 -13.63 14.71
CA PRO A 52 5.67 -15.11 14.66
C PRO A 52 4.46 -15.77 15.34
N ILE A 53 3.73 -15.03 16.18
CA ILE A 53 2.54 -15.57 16.88
C ILE A 53 1.28 -15.44 16.01
N SER A 54 1.01 -14.22 15.49
CA SER A 54 -0.23 -13.95 14.73
C SER A 54 -0.08 -14.15 13.23
N LEU A 55 1.14 -14.18 12.72
CA LEU A 55 1.46 -14.23 11.28
C LEU A 55 0.95 -12.99 10.53
N GLU A 56 0.79 -11.87 11.24
CA GLU A 56 0.36 -10.58 10.72
C GLU A 56 1.45 -9.53 10.93
N PRO A 57 1.46 -8.42 10.16
CA PRO A 57 2.40 -7.33 10.39
C PRO A 57 2.27 -6.78 11.81
N MET A 58 3.40 -6.58 12.46
CA MET A 58 3.44 -6.01 13.81
C MET A 58 3.04 -4.54 13.81
N GLN A 59 2.33 -4.11 14.83
CA GLN A 59 1.97 -2.70 15.04
C GLN A 59 2.88 -2.06 16.09
N ASP A 60 3.24 -2.82 17.12
CA ASP A 60 4.11 -2.37 18.22
C ASP A 60 5.17 -3.46 18.50
N PRO A 61 6.27 -3.48 17.71
CA PRO A 61 7.29 -4.54 17.86
C PRO A 61 8.07 -4.39 19.17
N VAL A 62 8.15 -5.49 19.92
CA VAL A 62 8.92 -5.60 21.18
C VAL A 62 9.83 -6.82 21.11
N THR A 63 11.01 -6.70 21.71
CA THR A 63 12.02 -7.75 21.70
C THR A 63 12.21 -8.33 23.11
N LEU A 64 12.26 -9.65 23.20
CA LEU A 64 12.55 -10.39 24.44
C LEU A 64 14.06 -10.52 24.66
N CYS A 65 14.45 -10.95 25.87
CA CYS A 65 15.86 -11.23 26.22
C CYS A 65 16.49 -12.32 25.31
N THR A 66 15.68 -13.15 24.64
CA THR A 66 16.15 -14.14 23.65
C THR A 66 16.51 -13.52 22.30
N GLY A 67 16.27 -12.22 22.11
CA GLY A 67 16.48 -11.52 20.83
C GLY A 67 15.32 -11.66 19.85
N GLN A 68 14.28 -12.43 20.17
CA GLN A 68 13.12 -12.60 19.31
C GLN A 68 12.15 -11.43 19.46
N THR A 69 11.59 -10.98 18.33
CA THR A 69 10.67 -9.83 18.28
C THR A 69 9.25 -10.29 17.96
N TYR A 70 8.29 -9.70 18.64
CA TYR A 70 6.85 -10.00 18.54
C TYR A 70 6.06 -8.70 18.58
N ASP A 71 4.81 -8.77 18.15
CA ASP A 71 3.86 -7.69 18.47
C ASP A 71 3.58 -7.70 19.99
N ARG A 72 3.59 -6.53 20.61
CA ARG A 72 3.40 -6.39 22.06
C ARG A 72 2.12 -7.07 22.56
N SER A 73 1.01 -6.87 21.87
CA SER A 73 -0.29 -7.43 22.26
C SER A 73 -0.25 -8.95 22.30
N ASN A 74 0.42 -9.56 21.32
CA ASN A 74 0.49 -11.02 21.18
C ASN A 74 1.38 -11.66 22.25
N ILE A 75 2.55 -11.07 22.52
CA ILE A 75 3.47 -11.65 23.53
C ILE A 75 2.94 -11.44 24.96
N LEU A 76 2.29 -10.31 25.24
CA LEU A 76 1.64 -10.10 26.54
C LEU A 76 0.49 -11.08 26.76
N LYS A 77 -0.26 -11.40 25.70
CA LYS A 77 -1.30 -12.43 25.76
C LYS A 77 -0.69 -13.81 26.07
N TRP A 78 0.44 -14.17 25.42
CA TRP A 78 1.18 -15.40 25.71
C TRP A 78 1.56 -15.50 27.19
N PHE A 79 2.09 -14.43 27.76
CA PHE A 79 2.45 -14.36 29.18
C PHE A 79 1.21 -14.45 30.08
N SER A 80 0.10 -13.82 29.73
CA SER A 80 -1.15 -13.85 30.52
C SER A 80 -1.76 -15.25 30.62
N LEU A 81 -1.44 -16.14 29.66
CA LEU A 81 -1.86 -17.55 29.67
C LEU A 81 -0.96 -18.41 30.60
N GLY A 82 0.02 -17.79 31.27
CA GLY A 82 0.91 -18.47 32.22
C GLY A 82 2.19 -19.01 31.59
N HIS A 83 2.43 -18.77 30.31
CA HIS A 83 3.65 -19.23 29.64
C HIS A 83 4.85 -18.35 30.04
N LYS A 84 5.94 -18.98 30.45
CA LYS A 84 7.20 -18.31 30.81
C LYS A 84 8.33 -18.71 29.85
N THR A 85 7.97 -18.95 28.59
CA THR A 85 8.91 -19.33 27.54
C THR A 85 8.79 -18.41 26.33
N CYS A 86 9.87 -18.29 25.58
CA CYS A 86 9.87 -17.63 24.28
C CYS A 86 9.08 -18.50 23.27
N PRO A 87 8.03 -17.97 22.62
CA PRO A 87 7.20 -18.80 21.70
C PRO A 87 7.98 -19.45 20.55
N THR A 88 9.03 -18.81 20.04
CA THR A 88 9.81 -19.33 18.91
C THR A 88 10.91 -20.31 19.33
N THR A 89 11.66 -19.97 20.38
CA THR A 89 12.84 -20.75 20.78
C THR A 89 12.54 -21.77 21.89
N MET A 90 11.39 -21.63 22.55
CA MET A 90 10.97 -22.43 23.72
C MET A 90 11.90 -22.29 24.93
N GLN A 91 12.85 -21.37 24.90
CA GLN A 91 13.72 -21.06 26.04
C GLN A 91 12.92 -20.44 27.19
N GLU A 92 13.20 -20.89 28.41
CA GLU A 92 12.64 -20.27 29.62
C GLU A 92 13.15 -18.82 29.74
N LEU A 93 12.24 -17.93 30.08
CA LEU A 93 12.53 -16.53 30.30
C LEU A 93 12.69 -16.29 31.80
N TRP A 94 13.75 -15.57 32.18
CA TRP A 94 13.96 -15.22 33.59
C TRP A 94 13.09 -14.03 34.04
N ASP A 95 12.51 -13.31 33.07
CA ASP A 95 11.58 -12.21 33.34
C ASP A 95 10.56 -12.12 32.18
N ASP A 96 9.53 -11.32 32.38
CA ASP A 96 8.52 -11.01 31.39
C ASP A 96 8.71 -9.60 30.79
N VAL A 97 9.94 -9.08 30.86
CA VAL A 97 10.27 -7.76 30.35
C VAL A 97 10.28 -7.78 28.82
N VAL A 98 9.54 -6.86 28.23
CA VAL A 98 9.49 -6.63 26.78
C VAL A 98 10.11 -5.28 26.47
N THR A 99 11.13 -5.26 25.62
CA THR A 99 11.84 -4.03 25.25
C THR A 99 11.29 -3.50 23.92
N PRO A 100 10.79 -2.26 23.85
CA PRO A 100 10.32 -1.69 22.58
C PRO A 100 11.42 -1.71 21.52
N ASN A 101 11.10 -2.17 20.33
CA ASN A 101 12.03 -2.15 19.20
C ASN A 101 11.73 -0.93 18.31
N SER A 102 12.15 0.24 18.79
CA SER A 102 11.89 1.52 18.11
C SER A 102 12.53 1.59 16.72
N THR A 103 13.68 0.94 16.53
CA THR A 103 14.35 0.88 15.22
C THR A 103 13.48 0.12 14.21
N LEU A 104 12.97 -1.03 14.60
CA LEU A 104 12.08 -1.82 13.73
C LEU A 104 10.75 -1.10 13.49
N SER A 105 10.19 -0.48 14.52
CA SER A 105 8.96 0.31 14.40
C SER A 105 9.11 1.43 13.37
N HIS A 106 10.21 2.18 13.45
CA HIS A 106 10.50 3.27 12.49
C HIS A 106 10.73 2.72 11.07
N LEU A 107 11.45 1.61 10.93
CA LEU A 107 11.69 0.97 9.64
C LEU A 107 10.37 0.52 9.00
N MET A 108 9.50 -0.10 9.77
CA MET A 108 8.16 -0.54 9.33
C MET A 108 7.33 0.66 8.88
N PHE A 109 7.23 1.70 9.71
CA PHE A 109 6.48 2.92 9.37
C PHE A 109 6.98 3.50 8.03
N THR A 110 8.30 3.65 7.87
CA THR A 110 8.90 4.18 6.65
C THR A 110 8.54 3.32 5.42
N TRP A 111 8.67 2.00 5.55
CA TRP A 111 8.38 1.06 4.45
C TRP A 111 6.90 1.09 4.06
N PHE A 112 6.00 1.02 5.04
CA PHE A 112 4.55 1.06 4.80
C PHE A 112 4.13 2.41 4.22
N SER A 113 4.69 3.52 4.71
CA SER A 113 4.43 4.88 4.19
C SER A 113 4.77 4.99 2.71
N GLN A 114 5.94 4.51 2.31
CA GLN A 114 6.36 4.53 0.89
C GLN A 114 5.41 3.72 0.00
N LYS A 115 5.03 2.53 0.44
CA LYS A 115 4.10 1.66 -0.30
C LYS A 115 2.70 2.28 -0.39
N TYR A 116 2.23 2.84 0.71
CA TYR A 116 0.93 3.51 0.82
C TYR A 116 0.85 4.72 -0.14
N LEU A 117 1.87 5.57 -0.13
CA LEU A 117 1.94 6.73 -1.04
C LEU A 117 1.95 6.30 -2.52
N ALA A 118 2.73 5.28 -2.85
CA ALA A 118 2.78 4.74 -4.22
C ALA A 118 1.41 4.20 -4.64
N MET A 119 0.71 3.50 -3.74
CA MET A 119 -0.65 3.01 -3.98
C MET A 119 -1.64 4.16 -4.19
N LYS A 120 -1.63 5.17 -3.31
CA LYS A 120 -2.51 6.35 -3.42
C LYS A 120 -2.24 7.15 -4.71
N LYS A 121 -0.98 7.31 -5.08
CA LYS A 121 -0.59 7.96 -6.34
C LYS A 121 -1.15 7.20 -7.54
N LYS A 122 -0.92 5.88 -7.60
CA LYS A 122 -1.43 5.01 -8.67
C LYS A 122 -2.96 5.11 -8.77
N LEU A 123 -3.65 5.10 -7.64
CA LEU A 123 -5.11 5.25 -7.57
C LEU A 123 -5.56 6.58 -8.17
N LYS A 124 -4.92 7.68 -7.77
CA LYS A 124 -5.21 9.03 -8.28
C LYS A 124 -4.95 9.14 -9.78
N ASP A 125 -3.86 8.56 -10.27
CA ASP A 125 -3.53 8.54 -11.70
C ASP A 125 -4.59 7.80 -12.51
N VAL A 126 -5.07 6.64 -12.04
CA VAL A 126 -6.14 5.85 -12.69
C VAL A 126 -7.46 6.65 -12.71
N GLN A 127 -7.81 7.29 -11.60
CA GLN A 127 -9.01 8.13 -11.51
C GLN A 127 -8.92 9.32 -12.47
N GLY A 128 -7.77 9.97 -12.51
CA GLY A 128 -7.51 11.11 -13.42
C GLY A 128 -7.68 10.68 -14.88
N ARG A 129 -7.11 9.55 -15.29
CA ARG A 129 -7.24 9.02 -16.66
C ARG A 129 -8.70 8.71 -17.00
N ALA A 130 -9.47 8.12 -16.08
CA ALA A 130 -10.89 7.84 -16.31
C ALA A 130 -11.67 9.13 -16.58
N LEU A 131 -11.41 10.18 -15.77
CA LEU A 131 -12.05 11.48 -15.95
C LEU A 131 -11.66 12.16 -17.26
N GLU A 132 -10.41 12.07 -17.66
CA GLU A 132 -9.92 12.60 -18.96
C GLU A 132 -10.66 11.95 -20.12
N ILE A 133 -10.78 10.60 -20.11
CA ILE A 133 -11.50 9.86 -21.16
C ILE A 133 -12.98 10.26 -21.17
N LEU A 134 -13.63 10.41 -20.00
CA LEU A 134 -15.02 10.89 -19.92
C LEU A 134 -15.17 12.29 -20.54
N ASN A 135 -14.25 13.17 -20.25
CA ASN A 135 -14.28 14.55 -20.82
C ASN A 135 -14.05 14.54 -22.33
N MET A 136 -13.21 13.63 -22.82
CA MET A 136 -13.02 13.43 -24.27
C MET A 136 -14.29 12.89 -24.91
N LEU A 137 -14.95 11.91 -24.32
CA LEU A 137 -16.20 11.30 -24.82
C LEU A 137 -17.33 12.34 -25.00
N LYS A 138 -17.35 13.37 -24.17
CA LYS A 138 -18.34 14.48 -24.28
C LYS A 138 -18.09 15.35 -25.52
N LYS A 139 -16.88 15.35 -26.07
CA LYS A 139 -16.45 16.25 -27.14
C LYS A 139 -16.25 15.58 -28.48
N VAL A 140 -15.92 14.29 -28.52
CA VAL A 140 -15.56 13.56 -29.76
C VAL A 140 -16.74 12.80 -30.35
N LYS A 141 -16.72 12.60 -31.68
CA LYS A 141 -17.72 11.86 -32.47
C LYS A 141 -17.02 10.89 -33.42
N GLY A 142 -17.79 9.99 -33.99
CA GLY A 142 -17.29 9.04 -34.99
C GLY A 142 -16.21 8.11 -34.44
N GLN A 143 -15.18 7.86 -35.21
CA GLN A 143 -14.12 6.90 -34.90
C GLN A 143 -13.35 7.24 -33.60
N ALA A 144 -13.26 8.50 -33.25
CA ALA A 144 -12.70 8.90 -31.99
C ALA A 144 -13.55 8.51 -30.76
N UNK A 145 -14.79 8.35 -30.68
CA UNK A 145 -15.50 7.93 -29.89
C UNK A 145 -15.33 6.67 -29.63
N VAL A 146 -15.30 5.83 -30.71
CA VAL A 146 -15.07 4.39 -30.58
C VAL A 146 -13.76 4.11 -29.83
N ARG A 147 -12.67 4.78 -30.22
CA ARG A 147 -11.37 4.61 -29.54
C ARG A 147 -11.44 4.99 -28.06
N ALA A 148 -12.06 6.10 -27.73
CA ALA A 148 -12.20 6.55 -26.33
C ALA A 148 -13.04 5.55 -25.51
N LEU A 149 -14.09 4.94 -26.09
CA LEU A 149 -14.87 3.87 -25.44
C LEU A 149 -14.03 2.61 -25.23
N GLN A 150 -13.20 2.24 -26.19
CA GLN A 150 -12.28 1.10 -26.07
C GLN A 150 -11.27 1.32 -24.93
N ASP A 151 -10.68 2.51 -24.87
CA ASP A 151 -9.73 2.88 -23.80
C ASP A 151 -10.42 2.84 -22.44
N LEU A 152 -11.65 3.37 -22.35
CA LEU A 152 -12.43 3.36 -21.11
C LEU A 152 -12.77 1.93 -20.68
N ARG A 153 -13.20 1.09 -21.63
CA ARG A 153 -13.48 -0.33 -21.39
C ARG A 153 -12.25 -1.05 -20.85
N GLN A 154 -11.09 -0.83 -21.45
CA GLN A 154 -9.83 -1.43 -21.00
C GLN A 154 -9.46 -0.96 -19.59
N LEU A 155 -9.64 0.30 -19.30
CA LEU A 155 -9.37 0.85 -17.98
C LEU A 155 -10.29 0.27 -16.89
N UNK A 156 -11.45 0.21 -17.22
CA UNK A 156 -12.30 -0.22 -16.49
C UNK A 156 -12.18 -1.53 -16.21
N ALA A 157 -11.85 -2.48 -17.08
CA ALA A 157 -11.61 -3.92 -16.94
C ALA A 157 -10.42 -4.20 -16.02
N SER A 158 -9.37 -3.40 -16.10
CA SER A 158 -8.13 -3.59 -15.36
C SER A 158 -8.13 -2.98 -13.94
N HIS A 159 -9.05 -2.04 -13.65
CA HIS A 159 -9.01 -1.29 -12.38
C HIS A 159 -10.41 -1.04 -11.81
N VAL A 160 -10.70 -1.62 -10.64
CA VAL A 160 -11.96 -1.41 -9.88
C VAL A 160 -12.17 0.08 -9.55
N ASN A 161 -11.09 0.77 -9.24
CA ASN A 161 -11.13 2.20 -8.88
C ASN A 161 -11.50 3.11 -10.06
N ALA A 162 -11.22 2.69 -11.30
CA ALA A 162 -11.71 3.38 -12.51
C ALA A 162 -13.23 3.29 -12.61
N ARG A 163 -13.81 2.13 -12.28
CA ARG A 163 -15.26 1.92 -12.27
C ARG A 163 -15.93 2.86 -11.24
N LYS A 164 -15.39 2.92 -10.04
CA LYS A 164 -15.90 3.79 -8.97
C LYS A 164 -15.84 5.27 -9.40
N ALA A 165 -14.73 5.71 -10.00
CA ALA A 165 -14.58 7.07 -10.51
C ALA A 165 -15.61 7.39 -11.61
N LEU A 166 -15.93 6.42 -12.47
CA LEU A 166 -16.95 6.55 -13.52
C LEU A 166 -18.35 6.74 -12.91
N GLU A 167 -18.69 5.91 -11.93
CA GLU A 167 -19.99 5.98 -11.24
C GLU A 167 -20.21 7.35 -10.58
N GLU A 168 -19.21 7.80 -9.83
CA GLU A 168 -19.24 9.08 -9.08
C GLU A 168 -19.34 10.31 -10.00
N ASN A 169 -18.85 10.21 -11.23
CA ASN A 169 -18.77 11.34 -12.17
C ASN A 169 -19.78 11.23 -13.33
N GLY A 170 -20.83 10.40 -13.15
CA GLY A 170 -21.91 10.28 -14.14
C GLY A 170 -21.51 9.57 -15.44
N GLY A 171 -20.38 8.85 -15.42
CA GLY A 171 -19.88 8.11 -16.58
C GLY A 171 -20.86 7.04 -17.07
N VAL A 172 -21.57 6.40 -16.15
CA VAL A 172 -22.57 5.36 -16.48
C VAL A 172 -23.69 5.97 -17.35
N ALA A 173 -24.25 7.12 -16.94
CA ALA A 173 -25.28 7.81 -17.72
C ALA A 173 -24.76 8.25 -19.10
N LEU A 174 -23.52 8.72 -19.18
CA LEU A 174 -22.88 9.11 -20.43
C LEU A 174 -22.74 7.90 -21.36
N VAL A 175 -22.27 6.76 -20.87
CA VAL A 175 -22.10 5.51 -21.66
C VAL A 175 -23.47 5.01 -22.13
N PHE A 176 -24.51 5.05 -21.30
CA PHE A 176 -25.88 4.69 -21.69
C PHE A 176 -26.42 5.55 -22.84
N ASN A 177 -26.06 6.82 -22.90
CA ASN A 177 -26.46 7.68 -24.01
C ASN A 177 -25.90 7.22 -25.38
N PHE A 178 -24.79 6.49 -25.39
CA PHE A 178 -24.25 5.88 -26.62
C PHE A 178 -24.96 4.60 -27.03
N LEU A 179 -25.86 4.06 -26.19
CA LEU A 179 -26.67 2.89 -26.50
C LEU A 179 -28.04 3.29 -27.09
N GLY A 180 -28.28 4.57 -27.35
CA GLY A 180 -29.52 5.08 -27.92
C GLY A 180 -29.77 4.57 -29.36
N PRO A 181 -31.02 4.65 -29.84
CA PRO A 181 -31.43 4.03 -31.09
C PRO A 181 -30.73 4.56 -32.36
N PHE A 182 -30.03 5.66 -32.25
CA PHE A 182 -29.33 6.29 -33.38
C PHE A 182 -27.80 6.13 -33.31
N THR A 183 -27.27 5.37 -32.36
CA THR A 183 -25.83 5.11 -32.30
C THR A 183 -25.44 4.07 -33.34
N SER A 184 -24.27 4.22 -33.96
CA SER A 184 -23.72 3.22 -34.85
C SER A 184 -23.42 1.91 -34.13
N HIS A 185 -23.47 0.78 -34.84
CA HIS A 185 -23.17 -0.53 -34.27
C HIS A 185 -21.78 -0.55 -33.60
N ALA A 186 -20.78 0.09 -34.19
CA ALA A 186 -19.42 0.15 -33.63
C ALA A 186 -19.38 0.87 -32.27
N VAL A 187 -20.13 1.97 -32.10
CA VAL A 187 -20.21 2.71 -30.83
C VAL A 187 -21.00 1.90 -29.80
N GLY A 188 -22.12 1.29 -30.22
CA GLY A 188 -22.95 0.47 -29.32
C GLY A 188 -22.22 -0.73 -28.75
N SER A 189 -21.41 -1.43 -29.56
CA SER A 189 -20.67 -2.63 -29.12
C SER A 189 -19.56 -2.32 -28.09
N GLU A 190 -19.00 -1.13 -28.15
CA GLU A 190 -17.94 -0.73 -27.20
C GLU A 190 -18.51 -0.14 -25.88
N ALA A 191 -19.79 0.24 -25.85
CA ALA A 191 -20.46 0.78 -24.67
C ALA A 191 -21.04 -0.31 -23.75
N ILE A 192 -21.15 -1.57 -24.23
CA ILE A 192 -21.60 -2.72 -23.46
C ILE A 192 -20.43 -3.44 -22.78
#